data_82b08a3e6a88e5113e545477d490a463
#
_entry.id   82b08a3e6a88e5113e545477d490a463
#
_cell.length_a   1.000
_cell.length_b   1.000
_cell.length_c   1.000
_cell.angle_alpha   90.00
_cell.angle_beta   90.00
_cell.angle_gamma   90.00
#
_symmetry.space_group_name_H-M   'P 1'
#
loop_
_entity.id
_entity.type
_entity.pdbx_description
1 polymer ?
#
loop_
_entity_poly.entity_id
_entity_poly.type
_entity_poly.pdbx_seq_one_letter_code
_entity_poly.pdbx_strand_id
1 'polypeptide(L)'
;NADIAHLFDPFNLKQGYIIALGVNDLKGKNNLNDLYEGNVGSAKTDICLEDYNKNANTFVGWYAKIIQRIQKMQPHTKFFLVTMPDEGTGNWKEESHAKALHEIADYLNNCYVIDLYHEAPKYDEEFRSKYFCGHMNAMGYLLTAHYFMTYIDWIIRHNVHDFRFVQFIGSDKIPFALG
;
A
#
# COMPACT_ATOMS: atom_id res chain seq x y z
N ASN A 1 11.74 17.38 -8.61
CA ASN A 1 12.56 16.18 -8.43
C ASN A 1 12.57 15.39 -9.72
N ALA A 2 13.70 15.49 -10.47
CA ALA A 2 13.88 14.79 -11.74
C ALA A 2 13.83 13.26 -11.56
N ASP A 3 14.26 12.77 -10.41
CA ASP A 3 14.40 11.32 -10.14
C ASP A 3 13.11 10.53 -10.06
N ILE A 4 11.98 11.17 -9.84
CA ILE A 4 10.67 10.47 -9.81
C ILE A 4 9.85 10.72 -11.09
N ALA A 5 10.34 11.57 -12.00
CA ALA A 5 9.64 11.84 -13.25
C ALA A 5 9.47 10.57 -14.10
N HIS A 6 10.44 9.65 -14.05
CA HIS A 6 10.38 8.37 -14.75
C HIS A 6 9.24 7.45 -14.27
N LEU A 7 8.79 7.59 -13.02
CA LEU A 7 7.64 6.83 -12.50
C LEU A 7 6.33 7.27 -13.15
N PHE A 8 6.31 8.46 -13.73
CA PHE A 8 5.16 9.03 -14.40
C PHE A 8 5.28 9.01 -15.92
N ASP A 9 6.35 8.40 -16.45
CA ASP A 9 6.49 8.12 -17.86
C ASP A 9 5.44 7.07 -18.27
N PRO A 10 4.61 7.32 -19.30
CA PRO A 10 3.62 6.35 -19.79
C PRO A 10 4.19 4.97 -20.10
N PHE A 11 5.45 4.90 -20.53
CA PHE A 11 6.14 3.63 -20.80
C PHE A 11 6.50 2.83 -19.55
N ASN A 12 6.51 3.45 -18.37
CA ASN A 12 6.81 2.83 -17.09
C ASN A 12 5.57 2.49 -16.25
N LEU A 13 4.37 2.77 -16.73
CA LEU A 13 3.12 2.46 -16.04
C LEU A 13 2.94 0.94 -15.87
N LYS A 14 2.34 0.52 -14.77
CA LYS A 14 2.14 -0.87 -14.39
C LYS A 14 0.65 -1.18 -14.18
N GLN A 15 0.25 -2.45 -14.33
CA GLN A 15 -1.11 -2.89 -14.06
C GLN A 15 -1.45 -2.84 -12.56
N GLY A 16 -0.45 -3.01 -11.71
CA GLY A 16 -0.62 -2.97 -10.26
C GLY A 16 0.62 -2.45 -9.55
N TYR A 17 0.40 -1.81 -8.43
CA TYR A 17 1.43 -1.32 -7.53
C TYR A 17 1.24 -1.93 -6.15
N ILE A 18 2.29 -2.50 -5.59
CA ILE A 18 2.36 -2.88 -4.19
C ILE A 18 3.03 -1.72 -3.45
N ILE A 19 2.32 -1.14 -2.49
CA ILE A 19 2.78 0.01 -1.71
C ILE A 19 2.97 -0.40 -0.26
N ALA A 20 4.23 -0.49 0.18
CA ALA A 20 4.63 -0.83 1.54
C ALA A 20 5.36 0.38 2.17
N LEU A 21 4.63 1.43 2.46
CA LEU A 21 5.13 2.68 3.03
C LEU A 21 4.57 2.91 4.44
N GLY A 22 5.26 3.71 5.25
CA GLY A 22 4.79 4.17 6.56
C GLY A 22 5.62 3.68 7.75
N VAL A 23 6.43 2.64 7.59
CA VAL A 23 7.26 2.09 8.69
C VAL A 23 8.17 3.16 9.29
N ASN A 24 8.82 3.97 8.47
CA ASN A 24 9.72 5.02 8.94
C ASN A 24 8.97 6.21 9.52
N ASP A 25 7.78 6.50 9.03
CA ASP A 25 6.92 7.56 9.56
C ASP A 25 6.43 7.19 10.96
N LEU A 26 6.17 5.92 11.21
CA LEU A 26 5.64 5.41 12.46
C LEU A 26 6.73 5.07 13.49
N LYS A 27 7.91 4.66 13.04
CA LYS A 27 9.03 4.27 13.89
C LYS A 27 10.07 5.37 14.12
N GLY A 28 9.88 6.53 13.53
CA GLY A 28 10.78 7.67 13.64
C GLY A 28 11.00 8.08 15.09
N LYS A 29 12.24 8.10 15.54
CA LYS A 29 12.59 8.43 16.92
C LYS A 29 12.95 9.89 17.13
N ASN A 30 13.22 10.67 16.08
CA ASN A 30 13.81 12.00 16.21
C ASN A 30 13.51 12.95 15.05
N ASN A 31 12.42 12.80 14.31
CA ASN A 31 12.19 13.64 13.13
C ASN A 31 11.01 14.58 13.30
N LEU A 32 11.18 15.76 12.72
CA LEU A 32 10.18 16.84 12.64
C LEU A 32 8.84 16.41 12.01
N ASN A 33 8.77 15.19 11.46
CA ASN A 33 7.62 14.61 10.79
C ASN A 33 7.13 13.32 11.46
N ASP A 34 7.47 13.10 12.72
CA ASP A 34 6.99 11.92 13.45
C ASP A 34 5.47 11.87 13.43
N LEU A 35 4.93 10.74 12.96
CA LEU A 35 3.52 10.47 13.11
C LEU A 35 3.19 10.38 14.60
N TYR A 36 2.31 11.23 15.02
CA TYR A 36 1.65 11.16 16.31
C TYR A 36 0.15 10.94 16.08
N GLU A 37 -0.55 10.45 17.06
CA GLU A 37 -1.96 10.07 16.93
C GLU A 37 -2.83 11.16 16.26
N GLY A 38 -2.52 12.42 16.51
CA GLY A 38 -3.24 13.56 15.93
C GLY A 38 -2.97 13.88 14.46
N ASN A 39 -1.97 13.26 13.81
CA ASN A 39 -1.64 13.54 12.40
C ASN A 39 -1.75 12.31 11.49
N VAL A 40 -2.27 11.18 11.97
CA VAL A 40 -2.59 10.03 11.13
C VAL A 40 -3.66 10.43 10.10
N GLY A 41 -4.68 11.11 10.54
CA GLY A 41 -5.77 11.56 9.69
C GLY A 41 -6.86 10.52 9.47
N SER A 42 -7.82 10.86 8.61
CA SER A 42 -8.92 9.97 8.21
C SER A 42 -9.26 10.18 6.74
N ALA A 43 -9.61 9.10 6.05
CA ALA A 43 -9.87 9.17 4.62
C ALA A 43 -10.99 10.14 4.26
N LYS A 44 -12.06 10.16 5.05
CA LYS A 44 -13.25 10.97 4.80
C LYS A 44 -12.99 12.47 4.88
N THR A 45 -12.11 12.92 5.77
CA THR A 45 -11.85 14.35 5.99
C THR A 45 -10.63 14.84 5.22
N ASP A 46 -9.68 13.95 4.93
CA ASP A 46 -8.34 14.34 4.50
C ASP A 46 -8.08 14.06 3.03
N ILE A 47 -8.95 13.30 2.37
CA ILE A 47 -8.84 12.99 0.94
C ILE A 47 -9.84 13.83 0.14
N CYS A 48 -9.33 14.67 -0.76
CA CYS A 48 -10.12 15.36 -1.75
C CYS A 48 -10.12 14.55 -3.05
N LEU A 49 -11.27 14.00 -3.43
CA LEU A 49 -11.41 13.18 -4.62
C LEU A 49 -11.22 13.95 -5.93
N GLU A 50 -11.61 15.25 -5.93
CA GLU A 50 -11.54 16.11 -7.10
C GLU A 50 -10.14 16.65 -7.37
N ASP A 51 -9.36 16.87 -6.31
CA ASP A 51 -8.02 17.47 -6.42
C ASP A 51 -7.10 17.01 -5.28
N TYR A 52 -6.25 16.06 -5.57
CA TYR A 52 -5.30 15.50 -4.61
C TYR A 52 -4.32 16.55 -4.02
N ASN A 53 -4.20 17.73 -4.63
CA ASN A 53 -3.38 18.80 -4.05
C ASN A 53 -4.04 19.46 -2.84
N LYS A 54 -5.33 19.23 -2.66
CA LYS A 54 -6.11 19.70 -1.52
C LYS A 54 -6.21 18.67 -0.39
N ASN A 55 -5.59 17.52 -0.55
CA ASN A 55 -5.50 16.56 0.55
C ASN A 55 -4.84 17.21 1.78
N ALA A 56 -5.32 16.84 2.96
CA ALA A 56 -4.77 17.35 4.21
C ALA A 56 -3.30 16.93 4.41
N ASN A 57 -2.59 17.68 5.24
CA ASN A 57 -1.19 17.39 5.58
C ASN A 57 -1.12 16.34 6.71
N THR A 58 -1.65 15.16 6.45
CA THR A 58 -1.70 14.00 7.35
C THR A 58 -1.10 12.78 6.66
N PHE A 59 -0.87 11.71 7.39
CA PHE A 59 -0.40 10.44 6.82
C PHE A 59 -1.37 9.94 5.73
N VAL A 60 -2.67 9.90 6.05
CA VAL A 60 -3.72 9.48 5.10
C VAL A 60 -3.74 10.37 3.86
N GLY A 61 -3.68 11.70 4.04
CA GLY A 61 -3.70 12.65 2.91
C GLY A 61 -2.49 12.50 1.98
N TRP A 62 -1.28 12.30 2.51
CA TRP A 62 -0.08 12.07 1.71
C TRP A 62 -0.07 10.72 1.03
N TYR A 63 -0.48 9.67 1.73
CA TYR A 63 -0.58 8.32 1.17
C TYR A 63 -1.56 8.28 0.00
N ALA A 64 -2.75 8.83 0.21
CA ALA A 64 -3.77 8.95 -0.83
C ALA A 64 -3.30 9.77 -2.03
N LYS A 65 -2.53 10.85 -1.81
CA LYS A 65 -1.98 11.68 -2.89
C LYS A 65 -1.06 10.89 -3.82
N ILE A 66 -0.27 9.95 -3.31
CA ILE A 66 0.55 9.06 -4.14
C ILE A 66 -0.34 8.23 -5.06
N ILE A 67 -1.37 7.60 -4.51
CA ILE A 67 -2.33 6.77 -5.24
C ILE A 67 -3.06 7.58 -6.32
N GLN A 68 -3.66 8.70 -5.93
CA GLN A 68 -4.46 9.56 -6.82
C GLN A 68 -3.63 10.13 -7.98
N ARG A 69 -2.35 10.45 -7.75
CA ARG A 69 -1.45 10.90 -8.83
C ARG A 69 -1.24 9.82 -9.87
N ILE A 70 -1.08 8.57 -9.45
CA ILE A 70 -0.93 7.44 -10.38
C ILE A 70 -2.26 7.17 -11.07
N GLN A 71 -3.38 7.16 -10.35
CA GLN A 71 -4.73 6.96 -10.90
C GLN A 71 -5.09 8.00 -11.96
N LYS A 72 -4.63 9.25 -11.81
CA LYS A 72 -4.86 10.30 -12.80
C LYS A 72 -4.25 9.96 -14.17
N MET A 73 -3.14 9.26 -14.19
CA MET A 73 -2.48 8.82 -15.43
C MET A 73 -2.97 7.45 -15.89
N GLN A 74 -3.33 6.60 -14.96
CA GLN A 74 -3.70 5.21 -15.19
C GLN A 74 -4.92 4.83 -14.33
N PRO A 75 -6.14 5.19 -14.77
CA PRO A 75 -7.37 5.06 -13.96
C PRO A 75 -7.73 3.62 -13.55
N HIS A 76 -7.26 2.62 -14.30
CA HIS A 76 -7.62 1.21 -14.08
C HIS A 76 -6.54 0.41 -13.32
N THR A 77 -5.43 1.05 -12.97
CA THR A 77 -4.37 0.36 -12.21
C THR A 77 -4.86 -0.05 -10.83
N LYS A 78 -4.31 -1.14 -10.32
CA LYS A 78 -4.66 -1.70 -9.01
C LYS A 78 -3.58 -1.35 -7.99
N PHE A 79 -4.00 -1.10 -6.75
CA PHE A 79 -3.10 -0.78 -5.66
C PHE A 79 -3.28 -1.79 -4.54
N PHE A 80 -2.17 -2.39 -4.10
CA PHE A 80 -2.13 -3.30 -2.97
C PHE A 80 -1.37 -2.61 -1.84
N LEU A 81 -2.11 -2.17 -0.83
CA LEU A 81 -1.59 -1.40 0.29
C LEU A 81 -1.17 -2.38 1.39
N VAL A 82 0.10 -2.37 1.77
CA VAL A 82 0.63 -3.34 2.73
C VAL A 82 0.67 -2.73 4.11
N THR A 83 -0.04 -3.34 5.07
CA THR A 83 0.04 -2.91 6.47
C THR A 83 1.38 -3.28 7.09
N MET A 84 1.78 -2.55 8.13
CA MET A 84 2.86 -3.02 8.99
C MET A 84 2.43 -4.33 9.68
N PRO A 85 3.34 -5.29 9.86
CA PRO A 85 3.05 -6.46 10.66
C PRO A 85 2.91 -6.10 12.15
N ASP A 86 2.15 -6.88 12.90
CA ASP A 86 2.10 -6.80 14.35
C ASP A 86 3.44 -7.30 14.93
N GLU A 87 4.17 -6.43 15.63
CA GLU A 87 5.42 -6.81 16.31
C GLU A 87 5.16 -7.39 17.72
N GLY A 88 3.91 -7.57 18.11
CA GLY A 88 3.55 -8.09 19.44
C GLY A 88 3.78 -7.10 20.60
N THR A 89 4.08 -5.84 20.28
CA THR A 89 4.41 -4.82 21.27
C THR A 89 3.18 -4.08 21.80
N GLY A 90 2.03 -4.24 21.15
CA GLY A 90 0.83 -3.44 21.43
C GLY A 90 0.99 -1.96 21.08
N ASN A 91 1.88 -1.66 20.15
CA ASN A 91 2.13 -0.28 19.73
C ASN A 91 0.94 0.24 18.92
N TRP A 92 0.29 1.30 19.41
CA TRP A 92 -0.85 1.95 18.75
C TRP A 92 -0.57 2.34 17.30
N LYS A 93 0.68 2.58 16.93
CA LYS A 93 1.08 3.01 15.59
C LYS A 93 0.82 1.93 14.54
N GLU A 94 1.08 0.67 14.86
CA GLU A 94 0.87 -0.45 13.94
C GLU A 94 -0.62 -0.63 13.65
N GLU A 95 -1.45 -0.60 14.68
CA GLU A 95 -2.91 -0.65 14.55
C GLU A 95 -3.44 0.55 13.78
N SER A 96 -2.99 1.77 14.11
CA SER A 96 -3.40 2.99 13.42
C SER A 96 -2.99 2.99 11.95
N HIS A 97 -1.83 2.43 11.61
CA HIS A 97 -1.40 2.25 10.23
C HIS A 97 -2.33 1.30 9.48
N ALA A 98 -2.64 0.14 10.06
CA ALA A 98 -3.55 -0.82 9.45
C ALA A 98 -4.92 -0.19 9.21
N LYS A 99 -5.49 0.46 10.24
CA LYS A 99 -6.76 1.19 10.13
C LYS A 99 -6.73 2.24 9.02
N ALA A 100 -5.68 3.07 8.96
CA ALA A 100 -5.56 4.10 7.93
C ALA A 100 -5.53 3.51 6.51
N LEU A 101 -4.82 2.40 6.28
CA LEU A 101 -4.77 1.76 4.97
C LEU A 101 -6.13 1.14 4.57
N HIS A 102 -6.85 0.56 5.51
CA HIS A 102 -8.22 0.10 5.26
C HIS A 102 -9.14 1.26 4.90
N GLU A 103 -9.11 2.36 5.65
CA GLU A 103 -9.91 3.56 5.34
C GLU A 103 -9.59 4.11 3.93
N ILE A 104 -8.31 4.15 3.55
CA ILE A 104 -7.89 4.59 2.21
C ILE A 104 -8.42 3.63 1.14
N ALA A 105 -8.30 2.32 1.35
CA ALA A 105 -8.77 1.32 0.40
C ALA A 105 -10.29 1.34 0.22
N ASP A 106 -11.04 1.59 1.28
CA ASP A 106 -12.49 1.72 1.23
C ASP A 106 -12.94 3.02 0.54
N TYR A 107 -12.10 4.06 0.58
CA TYR A 107 -12.44 5.38 0.06
C TYR A 107 -11.99 5.62 -1.38
N LEU A 108 -10.88 5.00 -1.80
CA LEU A 108 -10.32 5.12 -3.15
C LEU A 108 -10.59 3.86 -3.97
N ASN A 109 -11.00 4.04 -5.22
CA ASN A 109 -11.23 2.94 -6.13
C ASN A 109 -9.95 2.15 -6.44
N ASN A 110 -10.08 0.87 -6.75
CA ASN A 110 -8.99 -0.02 -7.16
C ASN A 110 -7.89 -0.21 -6.10
N CYS A 111 -8.19 0.02 -4.84
CA CYS A 111 -7.29 -0.17 -3.72
C CYS A 111 -7.69 -1.40 -2.90
N TYR A 112 -6.73 -2.21 -2.52
CA TYR A 112 -6.89 -3.44 -1.75
C TYR A 112 -5.83 -3.48 -0.67
N VAL A 113 -6.14 -4.06 0.49
CA VAL A 113 -5.17 -4.16 1.60
C VAL A 113 -4.56 -5.55 1.64
N ILE A 114 -3.24 -5.64 1.71
CA ILE A 114 -2.50 -6.81 2.16
C ILE A 114 -2.28 -6.63 3.65
N ASP A 115 -3.13 -7.25 4.45
CA ASP A 115 -3.19 -7.02 5.88
C ASP A 115 -2.26 -7.94 6.67
N LEU A 116 -1.00 -7.51 6.78
CA LEU A 116 -0.03 -8.24 7.59
C LEU A 116 -0.26 -8.05 9.10
N TYR A 117 -0.95 -6.98 9.50
CA TYR A 117 -1.18 -6.69 10.91
C TYR A 117 -2.12 -7.72 11.55
N HIS A 118 -3.25 -8.00 10.90
CA HIS A 118 -4.26 -8.89 11.45
C HIS A 118 -4.11 -10.36 11.02
N GLU A 119 -3.55 -10.59 9.83
CA GLU A 119 -3.64 -11.89 9.16
C GLU A 119 -2.30 -12.61 9.00
N ALA A 120 -1.17 -11.93 9.22
CA ALA A 120 0.14 -12.58 9.20
C ALA A 120 0.55 -13.02 10.62
N PRO A 121 1.50 -13.95 10.76
CA PRO A 121 2.15 -14.22 12.04
C PRO A 121 2.76 -12.94 12.60
N LYS A 122 2.76 -12.82 13.93
CA LYS A 122 3.41 -11.69 14.60
C LYS A 122 4.91 -11.68 14.32
N TYR A 123 5.43 -10.49 14.03
CA TYR A 123 6.87 -10.27 13.87
C TYR A 123 7.50 -9.93 15.23
N ASP A 124 7.18 -10.76 16.21
CA ASP A 124 7.65 -10.65 17.57
C ASP A 124 9.17 -10.94 17.70
N GLU A 125 9.68 -10.99 18.93
CA GLU A 125 11.10 -11.21 19.20
C GLU A 125 11.55 -12.58 18.67
N GLU A 126 10.73 -13.63 18.77
CA GLU A 126 11.05 -14.96 18.26
C GLU A 126 11.16 -14.94 16.75
N PHE A 127 10.21 -14.36 16.04
CA PHE A 127 10.24 -14.22 14.59
C PHE A 127 11.45 -13.39 14.15
N ARG A 128 11.68 -12.26 14.81
CA ARG A 128 12.78 -11.35 14.48
C ARG A 128 14.15 -12.00 14.69
N SER A 129 14.32 -12.81 15.73
CA SER A 129 15.56 -13.52 16.00
C SER A 129 15.95 -14.49 14.88
N LYS A 130 14.97 -15.04 14.18
CA LYS A 130 15.16 -16.01 13.09
C LYS A 130 15.29 -15.35 11.72
N TYR A 131 14.57 -14.28 11.47
CA TYR A 131 14.34 -13.73 10.14
C TYR A 131 14.88 -12.31 9.93
N PHE A 132 15.51 -11.70 10.93
CA PHE A 132 16.10 -10.37 10.85
C PHE A 132 17.58 -10.37 11.21
N CYS A 133 18.30 -9.45 10.54
CA CYS A 133 19.67 -9.06 10.90
C CYS A 133 19.77 -7.55 10.60
N GLY A 134 19.18 -6.73 11.51
CA GLY A 134 18.90 -5.32 11.22
C GLY A 134 17.66 -5.17 10.33
N HIS A 135 17.76 -5.59 9.09
CA HIS A 135 16.63 -5.80 8.17
C HIS A 135 16.27 -7.29 8.08
N MET A 136 15.21 -7.63 7.35
CA MET A 136 14.91 -9.03 7.07
C MET A 136 16.09 -9.71 6.39
N ASN A 137 16.37 -10.94 6.78
CA ASN A 137 17.28 -11.80 6.03
C ASN A 137 16.57 -12.42 4.81
N ALA A 138 17.29 -13.16 3.98
CA ALA A 138 16.75 -13.75 2.75
C ALA A 138 15.50 -14.62 3.01
N MET A 139 15.48 -15.37 4.11
CA MET A 139 14.33 -16.21 4.47
C MET A 139 13.13 -15.38 4.93
N GLY A 140 13.36 -14.29 5.67
CA GLY A 140 12.31 -13.35 6.05
C GLY A 140 11.66 -12.70 4.83
N TYR A 141 12.46 -12.26 3.87
CA TYR A 141 11.93 -11.73 2.61
C TYR A 141 11.16 -12.78 1.81
N LEU A 142 11.66 -14.01 1.71
CA LEU A 142 10.96 -15.08 1.00
C LEU A 142 9.62 -15.38 1.65
N LEU A 143 9.57 -15.50 2.97
CA LEU A 143 8.34 -15.75 3.71
C LEU A 143 7.33 -14.62 3.52
N THR A 144 7.77 -13.37 3.62
CA THR A 144 6.91 -12.20 3.39
C THR A 144 6.40 -12.15 1.94
N ALA A 145 7.23 -12.51 0.97
CA ALA A 145 6.80 -12.60 -0.43
C ALA A 145 5.70 -13.66 -0.63
N HIS A 146 5.78 -14.80 0.05
CA HIS A 146 4.71 -15.81 0.04
C HIS A 146 3.40 -15.28 0.60
N TYR A 147 3.43 -14.49 1.68
CA TYR A 147 2.23 -13.82 2.18
C TYR A 147 1.63 -12.89 1.14
N PHE A 148 2.43 -12.04 0.51
CA PHE A 148 1.97 -11.13 -0.52
C PHE A 148 1.32 -11.88 -1.68
N MET A 149 1.95 -12.94 -2.16
CA MET A 149 1.43 -13.76 -3.26
C MET A 149 0.08 -14.39 -2.90
N THR A 150 -0.01 -14.97 -1.69
CA THR A 150 -1.25 -15.59 -1.19
C THR A 150 -2.37 -14.57 -1.06
N TYR A 151 -2.07 -13.40 -0.51
CA TYR A 151 -3.05 -12.32 -0.36
C TYR A 151 -3.52 -11.76 -1.70
N ILE A 152 -2.60 -11.51 -2.62
CA ILE A 152 -2.94 -11.01 -3.96
C ILE A 152 -3.81 -12.03 -4.71
N ASP A 153 -3.47 -13.32 -4.65
CA ASP A 153 -4.30 -14.38 -5.24
C ASP A 153 -5.70 -14.40 -4.62
N TRP A 154 -5.79 -14.31 -3.29
CA TRP A 154 -7.07 -14.25 -2.59
C TRP A 154 -7.89 -13.01 -3.00
N ILE A 155 -7.28 -11.81 -3.02
CA ILE A 155 -7.93 -10.57 -3.44
C ILE A 155 -8.48 -10.69 -4.86
N ILE A 156 -7.67 -11.19 -5.80
CA ILE A 156 -8.08 -11.36 -7.20
C ILE A 156 -9.30 -12.30 -7.31
N ARG A 157 -9.26 -13.44 -6.62
CA ARG A 157 -10.35 -14.42 -6.65
C ARG A 157 -11.64 -13.90 -6.04
N HIS A 158 -11.58 -13.05 -5.04
CA HIS A 158 -12.77 -12.47 -4.39
C HIS A 158 -13.28 -11.19 -5.06
N ASN A 159 -12.51 -10.62 -5.98
CA ASN A 159 -12.85 -9.40 -6.71
C ASN A 159 -12.71 -9.58 -8.24
N VAL A 160 -13.14 -10.71 -8.77
CA VAL A 160 -12.92 -11.09 -10.19
C VAL A 160 -13.37 -10.02 -11.17
N HIS A 161 -14.46 -9.31 -10.88
CA HIS A 161 -14.96 -8.26 -11.75
C HIS A 161 -13.99 -7.09 -11.89
N ASP A 162 -13.27 -6.75 -10.80
CA ASP A 162 -12.33 -5.63 -10.79
C ASP A 162 -11.04 -5.94 -11.56
N PHE A 163 -10.70 -7.23 -11.67
CA PHE A 163 -9.50 -7.70 -12.37
C PHE A 163 -9.76 -8.17 -13.79
N ARG A 164 -11.03 -8.18 -14.24
CA ARG A 164 -11.45 -8.72 -15.52
C ARG A 164 -10.81 -8.02 -16.73
N PHE A 165 -10.48 -6.74 -16.59
CA PHE A 165 -9.99 -5.88 -17.67
C PHE A 165 -8.67 -5.19 -17.34
N VAL A 166 -7.78 -5.86 -16.63
CA VAL A 166 -6.43 -5.30 -16.44
C VAL A 166 -5.69 -5.37 -17.76
N GLN A 167 -5.62 -4.22 -18.44
CA GLN A 167 -4.90 -4.10 -19.71
C GLN A 167 -3.40 -4.32 -19.51
N PHE A 168 -2.79 -5.01 -20.45
CA PHE A 168 -1.33 -5.08 -20.51
C PHE A 168 -0.79 -3.73 -21.01
N ILE A 169 -0.02 -3.08 -20.19
CA ILE A 169 0.62 -1.81 -20.52
C ILE A 169 1.70 -2.05 -21.58
N GLY A 170 1.72 -1.18 -22.60
CA GLY A 170 2.73 -1.25 -23.66
C GLY A 170 2.51 -2.32 -24.70
N SER A 171 1.35 -2.96 -24.76
CA SER A 171 0.96 -3.81 -25.88
C SER A 171 -0.19 -3.18 -26.65
N ASP A 172 -0.08 -3.12 -27.98
CA ASP A 172 -1.17 -2.79 -28.89
C ASP A 172 -2.21 -3.91 -28.98
N LYS A 173 -2.09 -4.92 -28.11
CA LYS A 173 -2.99 -6.07 -28.08
C LYS A 173 -4.27 -5.69 -27.36
N ILE A 174 -5.35 -5.77 -28.11
CA ILE A 174 -6.72 -5.65 -27.66
C ILE A 174 -6.93 -6.53 -26.41
N PRO A 175 -7.63 -6.01 -25.39
CA PRO A 175 -7.97 -6.81 -24.22
C PRO A 175 -8.69 -8.08 -24.67
N PHE A 176 -8.35 -9.20 -24.05
CA PHE A 176 -9.05 -10.45 -24.25
C PHE A 176 -10.56 -10.21 -24.09
N ALA A 177 -11.28 -10.20 -25.19
CA ALA A 177 -12.72 -10.38 -25.14
C ALA A 177 -12.94 -11.81 -24.63
N LEU A 178 -13.19 -11.91 -23.35
CA LEU A 178 -13.74 -13.15 -22.79
C LEU A 178 -15.16 -13.22 -23.31
N GLY A 179 -15.37 -14.12 -24.26
CA GLY A 179 -16.69 -14.52 -24.74
C GLY A 179 -17.55 -15.07 -23.61
#